data_7bc5556582b191e005749a6d44c85493
#
_entry.id   7bc5556582b191e005749a6d44c85493
#
_cell.length_a   1.000
_cell.length_b   1.000
_cell.length_c   1.000
_cell.angle_alpha   90.00
_cell.angle_beta   90.00
_cell.angle_gamma   90.00
#
_symmetry.space_group_name_H-M   'P 1'
#
loop_
_entity.id
_entity.type
_entity.pdbx_description
1 polymer ?
#
loop_
_entity_poly.entity_id
_entity_poly.type
_entity_poly.pdbx_seq_one_letter_code
_entity_poly.pdbx_strand_id
1 'polypeptide(L)'
;MPFSKGGQRLSEQMLSHVAARHHVHLFSVNMVGGNDSRVYNGQSLAFDPTGQILARGKAFAEDVLLVDTAGSGGIVHPRPACLPEAIWDALTLGVRDFVHKCGLEKAIVALSGGMDSALVLCVAVEALGADNVTAVLMPSPYSSEGSVTDALGLAENLGVRTVTLPIAPVMESFSAALAPGLDLFGTFPGDTTFENLQARIRGVMVSSLANRARALVLNTGNKSECAVGYSTLYGDTVGALGVIADLTKTEVYTLAGWYNHHRQAAIIPQAIFDKAPSAELRPGQKDADSLPPYDVLDPVLESLIFAGQAAAQPQDADEDLRREVRRKLFAAEFKRRQEPLALHISRMPFGTGWQVPVAGRYRMP
;
A
#
# COMPACT_ATOMS: atom_id res chain seq x y z
N MET A 1 -17.97 8.06 -7.99
CA MET A 1 -17.67 7.10 -6.90
C MET A 1 -16.16 6.89 -6.85
N PRO A 2 -15.55 6.78 -5.69
CA PRO A 2 -14.12 6.46 -5.60
C PRO A 2 -13.86 5.04 -6.13
N PHE A 3 -12.65 4.83 -6.62
CA PHE A 3 -12.17 3.54 -7.05
C PHE A 3 -12.14 2.53 -5.88
N SER A 4 -12.49 1.29 -6.18
CA SER A 4 -12.21 0.15 -5.30
C SER A 4 -12.19 -1.13 -6.13
N LYS A 5 -11.42 -2.14 -5.68
CA LYS A 5 -11.34 -3.45 -6.32
C LYS A 5 -12.74 -4.04 -6.59
N GLY A 6 -13.07 -4.25 -7.87
CA GLY A 6 -14.37 -4.76 -8.31
C GLY A 6 -15.55 -3.77 -8.20
N GLY A 7 -15.36 -2.58 -7.62
CA GLY A 7 -16.42 -1.59 -7.43
C GLY A 7 -16.99 -1.03 -8.73
N GLN A 8 -16.13 -0.82 -9.73
CA GLN A 8 -16.56 -0.30 -11.04
C GLN A 8 -17.60 -1.19 -11.73
N ARG A 9 -17.35 -2.50 -11.78
CA ARG A 9 -18.31 -3.45 -12.38
C ARG A 9 -19.64 -3.45 -11.67
N LEU A 10 -19.62 -3.45 -10.34
CA LEU A 10 -20.84 -3.44 -9.53
C LEU A 10 -21.65 -2.16 -9.79
N SER A 11 -20.98 -1.02 -9.84
CA SER A 11 -21.61 0.27 -10.12
C SER A 11 -22.26 0.30 -11.50
N GLU A 12 -21.54 -0.18 -12.50
CA GLU A 12 -22.05 -0.26 -13.88
C GLU A 12 -23.27 -1.15 -13.98
N GLN A 13 -23.24 -2.35 -13.36
CA GLN A 13 -24.40 -3.24 -13.29
C GLN A 13 -25.59 -2.60 -12.58
N MET A 14 -25.35 -1.93 -11.46
CA MET A 14 -26.41 -1.24 -10.70
C MET A 14 -27.05 -0.12 -11.51
N LEU A 15 -26.25 0.73 -12.17
CA LEU A 15 -26.75 1.84 -12.98
C LEU A 15 -27.48 1.34 -14.22
N SER A 16 -26.99 0.31 -14.89
CA SER A 16 -27.66 -0.39 -16.00
C SER A 16 -29.03 -0.89 -15.58
N HIS A 17 -29.12 -1.57 -14.43
CA HIS A 17 -30.39 -2.06 -13.90
C HIS A 17 -31.38 -0.92 -13.59
N VAL A 18 -30.89 0.19 -13.03
CA VAL A 18 -31.74 1.39 -12.74
C VAL A 18 -32.28 1.98 -14.03
N ALA A 19 -31.44 2.17 -15.06
CA ALA A 19 -31.88 2.68 -16.37
C ALA A 19 -32.97 1.81 -17.00
N ALA A 20 -32.73 0.49 -17.04
CA ALA A 20 -33.67 -0.49 -17.59
C ALA A 20 -34.99 -0.55 -16.80
N ARG A 21 -34.93 -0.55 -15.47
CA ARG A 21 -36.10 -0.63 -14.60
C ARG A 21 -37.04 0.57 -14.73
N HIS A 22 -36.46 1.76 -14.93
CA HIS A 22 -37.24 3.01 -15.02
C HIS A 22 -37.46 3.48 -16.45
N HIS A 23 -36.94 2.75 -17.45
CA HIS A 23 -37.04 3.09 -18.87
C HIS A 23 -36.56 4.50 -19.19
N VAL A 24 -35.42 4.91 -18.62
CA VAL A 24 -34.84 6.26 -18.78
C VAL A 24 -33.40 6.19 -19.28
N HIS A 25 -32.98 7.23 -20.02
CA HIS A 25 -31.56 7.47 -20.19
C HIS A 25 -30.96 7.84 -18.85
N LEU A 26 -29.80 7.22 -18.49
CA LEU A 26 -29.12 7.49 -17.24
C LEU A 26 -27.69 7.95 -17.52
N PHE A 27 -27.32 9.08 -16.94
CA PHE A 27 -25.96 9.63 -17.02
C PHE A 27 -25.34 9.65 -15.64
N SER A 28 -24.15 9.10 -15.52
CA SER A 28 -23.36 9.11 -14.30
C SER A 28 -22.01 9.75 -14.59
N VAL A 29 -21.77 10.94 -14.03
CA VAL A 29 -20.50 11.64 -14.16
C VAL A 29 -19.66 11.39 -12.91
N ASN A 30 -18.41 10.94 -13.10
CA ASN A 30 -17.48 10.64 -12.04
C ASN A 30 -16.24 11.54 -12.13
N MET A 31 -15.67 11.89 -10.99
CA MET A 31 -14.42 12.62 -10.89
C MET A 31 -13.23 11.79 -11.37
N VAL A 32 -12.14 12.47 -11.72
CA VAL A 32 -10.82 11.89 -11.90
C VAL A 32 -9.85 12.54 -10.93
N GLY A 33 -8.99 11.75 -10.31
CA GLY A 33 -7.90 12.25 -9.46
C GLY A 33 -7.88 11.67 -8.07
N GLY A 34 -6.74 11.82 -7.39
CA GLY A 34 -6.55 11.52 -5.97
C GLY A 34 -7.05 12.66 -5.10
N ASN A 35 -7.74 12.35 -4.01
CA ASN A 35 -8.15 13.31 -3.00
C ASN A 35 -8.02 12.66 -1.61
N ASP A 36 -7.03 13.07 -0.86
CA ASP A 36 -6.59 12.40 0.36
C ASP A 36 -6.34 10.90 0.11
N SER A 37 -7.04 10.04 0.83
CA SER A 37 -6.97 8.59 0.67
C SER A 37 -7.73 8.04 -0.54
N ARG A 38 -8.60 8.82 -1.17
CA ARG A 38 -9.51 8.33 -2.21
C ARG A 38 -9.01 8.66 -3.60
N VAL A 39 -9.09 7.67 -4.49
CA VAL A 39 -8.80 7.84 -5.90
C VAL A 39 -10.10 7.72 -6.70
N TYR A 40 -10.36 8.66 -7.57
CA TYR A 40 -11.50 8.67 -8.47
C TYR A 40 -11.01 8.34 -9.86
N ASN A 41 -11.57 7.31 -10.46
CA ASN A 41 -11.06 6.72 -11.70
C ASN A 41 -11.77 7.20 -12.97
N GLY A 42 -12.61 8.24 -12.90
CA GLY A 42 -13.39 8.68 -14.05
C GLY A 42 -14.38 7.62 -14.49
N GLN A 43 -14.30 7.18 -15.75
CA GLN A 43 -15.22 6.22 -16.35
C GLN A 43 -16.69 6.63 -16.19
N SER A 44 -16.99 7.89 -16.46
CA SER A 44 -18.36 8.40 -16.57
C SER A 44 -19.16 7.55 -17.56
N LEU A 45 -20.46 7.33 -17.31
CA LEU A 45 -21.28 6.38 -18.04
C LEU A 45 -22.56 7.03 -18.53
N ALA A 46 -23.00 6.60 -19.71
CA ALA A 46 -24.33 6.85 -20.23
C ALA A 46 -24.99 5.54 -20.61
N PHE A 47 -26.28 5.39 -20.25
CA PHE A 47 -27.10 4.21 -20.54
C PHE A 47 -28.36 4.63 -21.30
N ASP A 48 -28.83 3.75 -22.16
CA ASP A 48 -30.14 3.87 -22.79
C ASP A 48 -31.27 3.37 -21.86
N PRO A 49 -32.56 3.53 -22.25
CA PRO A 49 -33.69 3.04 -21.47
C PRO A 49 -33.78 1.51 -21.34
N THR A 50 -32.96 0.75 -22.03
CA THR A 50 -32.85 -0.71 -21.89
C THR A 50 -31.73 -1.14 -20.97
N GLY A 51 -30.92 -0.18 -20.49
CA GLY A 51 -29.77 -0.43 -19.63
C GLY A 51 -28.48 -0.76 -20.41
N GLN A 52 -28.48 -0.60 -21.73
CA GLN A 52 -27.26 -0.74 -22.53
C GLN A 52 -26.38 0.51 -22.41
N ILE A 53 -25.07 0.30 -22.45
CA ILE A 53 -24.09 1.40 -22.38
C ILE A 53 -24.05 2.12 -23.72
N LEU A 54 -24.39 3.40 -23.70
CA LEU A 54 -24.24 4.33 -24.82
C LEU A 54 -22.84 4.94 -24.90
N ALA A 55 -22.23 5.24 -23.76
CA ALA A 55 -20.89 5.79 -23.70
C ALA A 55 -20.20 5.46 -22.38
N ARG A 56 -18.87 5.33 -22.43
CA ARG A 56 -17.99 5.20 -21.26
C ARG A 56 -16.77 6.09 -21.42
N GLY A 57 -16.46 6.93 -20.41
CA GLY A 57 -15.27 7.75 -20.35
C GLY A 57 -13.99 6.95 -20.11
N LYS A 58 -12.86 7.58 -20.35
CA LYS A 58 -11.54 7.02 -20.07
C LYS A 58 -11.38 6.65 -18.60
N ALA A 59 -10.59 5.62 -18.34
CA ALA A 59 -10.17 5.28 -16.99
C ALA A 59 -8.98 6.16 -16.58
N PHE A 60 -8.97 6.66 -15.35
CA PHE A 60 -7.89 7.42 -14.71
C PHE A 60 -7.38 8.64 -15.50
N ALA A 61 -8.20 9.15 -16.41
CA ALA A 61 -7.89 10.33 -17.22
C ALA A 61 -9.14 11.20 -17.39
N GLU A 62 -8.96 12.51 -17.47
CA GLU A 62 -10.03 13.45 -17.80
C GLU A 62 -10.57 13.18 -19.21
N ASP A 63 -11.88 13.33 -19.37
CA ASP A 63 -12.56 13.08 -20.63
C ASP A 63 -13.84 13.93 -20.78
N VAL A 64 -14.20 14.21 -22.01
CA VAL A 64 -15.45 14.85 -22.40
C VAL A 64 -16.20 13.95 -23.35
N LEU A 65 -17.34 13.42 -22.92
CA LEU A 65 -18.18 12.52 -23.69
C LEU A 65 -19.33 13.28 -24.33
N LEU A 66 -19.45 13.18 -25.64
CA LEU A 66 -20.65 13.54 -26.38
C LEU A 66 -21.50 12.30 -26.59
N VAL A 67 -22.79 12.37 -26.25
CA VAL A 67 -23.70 11.23 -26.30
C VAL A 67 -24.94 11.63 -27.11
N ASP A 68 -25.16 10.97 -28.23
CA ASP A 68 -26.41 11.06 -28.99
C ASP A 68 -27.42 10.05 -28.44
N THR A 69 -28.47 10.54 -27.81
CA THR A 69 -29.51 9.71 -27.19
C THR A 69 -30.57 9.21 -28.18
N ALA A 70 -30.64 9.79 -29.38
CA ALA A 70 -31.59 9.43 -30.42
C ALA A 70 -30.99 8.54 -31.52
N GLY A 71 -29.68 8.38 -31.52
CA GLY A 71 -28.96 7.73 -32.62
C GLY A 71 -27.85 6.79 -32.20
N SER A 72 -26.61 7.14 -32.56
CA SER A 72 -25.44 6.23 -32.46
C SER A 72 -24.83 6.12 -31.07
N GLY A 73 -25.36 6.80 -30.04
CA GLY A 73 -24.74 6.83 -28.71
C GLY A 73 -23.48 7.70 -28.67
N GLY A 74 -22.41 7.19 -28.10
CA GLY A 74 -21.12 7.86 -27.96
C GLY A 74 -19.95 6.87 -27.94
N ILE A 75 -18.77 7.37 -27.57
CA ILE A 75 -17.57 6.52 -27.46
C ILE A 75 -17.65 5.67 -26.19
N VAL A 76 -17.42 4.38 -26.33
CA VAL A 76 -17.28 3.44 -25.21
C VAL A 76 -15.81 3.08 -25.04
N HIS A 77 -15.09 3.86 -24.20
CA HIS A 77 -13.70 3.54 -23.89
C HIS A 77 -13.58 2.19 -23.16
N PRO A 78 -12.49 1.43 -23.37
CA PRO A 78 -12.27 0.18 -22.68
C PRO A 78 -12.10 0.39 -21.16
N ARG A 79 -12.36 -0.65 -20.39
CA ARG A 79 -11.92 -0.72 -19.00
C ARG A 79 -10.45 -1.14 -18.97
N PRO A 80 -9.73 -0.92 -17.83
CA PRO A 80 -8.45 -1.57 -17.62
C PRO A 80 -8.55 -3.08 -17.92
N ALA A 81 -7.55 -3.63 -18.59
CA ALA A 81 -7.60 -5.01 -19.09
C ALA A 81 -7.66 -6.05 -17.96
N CYS A 82 -7.04 -5.73 -16.82
CA CYS A 82 -7.02 -6.58 -15.64
C CYS A 82 -7.06 -5.77 -14.33
N LEU A 83 -7.27 -6.47 -13.22
CA LEU A 83 -7.29 -5.83 -11.89
C LEU A 83 -5.94 -5.22 -11.49
N PRO A 84 -4.78 -5.88 -11.71
CA PRO A 84 -3.48 -5.26 -11.43
C PRO A 84 -3.26 -3.95 -12.17
N GLU A 85 -3.64 -3.84 -13.45
CA GLU A 85 -3.56 -2.58 -14.21
C GLU A 85 -4.39 -1.47 -13.54
N ALA A 86 -5.63 -1.76 -13.18
CA ALA A 86 -6.49 -0.79 -12.51
C ALA A 86 -5.95 -0.36 -11.13
N ILE A 87 -5.32 -1.27 -10.38
CA ILE A 87 -4.67 -0.95 -9.11
C ILE A 87 -3.43 -0.08 -9.36
N TRP A 88 -2.61 -0.43 -10.33
CA TRP A 88 -1.42 0.34 -10.71
C TRP A 88 -1.77 1.78 -11.08
N ASP A 89 -2.74 1.97 -11.95
CA ASP A 89 -3.22 3.28 -12.37
C ASP A 89 -3.78 4.08 -11.19
N ALA A 90 -4.50 3.42 -10.28
CA ALA A 90 -5.03 4.07 -9.09
C ALA A 90 -3.92 4.53 -8.14
N LEU A 91 -2.91 3.70 -7.89
CA LEU A 91 -1.78 4.05 -7.02
C LEU A 91 -0.96 5.19 -7.64
N THR A 92 -0.66 5.11 -8.92
CA THR A 92 0.11 6.12 -9.66
C THR A 92 -0.60 7.47 -9.65
N LEU A 93 -1.90 7.49 -9.99
CA LEU A 93 -2.72 8.71 -9.94
C LEU A 93 -2.81 9.26 -8.52
N GLY A 94 -3.02 8.38 -7.53
CA GLY A 94 -3.11 8.76 -6.12
C GLY A 94 -1.84 9.41 -5.60
N VAL A 95 -0.67 8.82 -5.85
CA VAL A 95 0.65 9.36 -5.44
C VAL A 95 0.91 10.70 -6.13
N ARG A 96 0.72 10.77 -7.46
CA ARG A 96 0.94 12.01 -8.21
C ARG A 96 0.11 13.16 -7.67
N ASP A 97 -1.18 12.95 -7.54
CA ASP A 97 -2.10 13.99 -7.10
C ASP A 97 -1.89 14.38 -5.65
N PHE A 98 -1.58 13.41 -4.76
CA PHE A 98 -1.29 13.70 -3.37
C PHE A 98 -0.07 14.60 -3.21
N VAL A 99 1.04 14.26 -3.88
CA VAL A 99 2.29 15.04 -3.82
C VAL A 99 2.07 16.46 -4.37
N HIS A 100 1.46 16.58 -5.54
CA HIS A 100 1.23 17.90 -6.16
C HIS A 100 0.23 18.75 -5.37
N LYS A 101 -0.84 18.16 -4.85
CA LYS A 101 -1.84 18.90 -4.03
C LYS A 101 -1.29 19.33 -2.67
N CYS A 102 -0.25 18.65 -2.15
CA CYS A 102 0.52 19.13 -1.00
C CYS A 102 1.49 20.28 -1.35
N GLY A 103 1.52 20.74 -2.59
CA GLY A 103 2.42 21.81 -3.05
C GLY A 103 3.88 21.36 -3.19
N LEU A 104 4.11 20.07 -3.39
CA LEU A 104 5.41 19.45 -3.55
C LEU A 104 5.52 18.72 -4.90
N GLU A 105 6.74 18.42 -5.32
CA GLU A 105 7.04 17.73 -6.59
C GLU A 105 7.85 16.47 -6.36
N LYS A 106 8.47 16.33 -5.18
CA LYS A 106 9.49 15.31 -4.90
C LYS A 106 9.04 14.33 -3.83
N ALA A 107 9.51 13.10 -3.97
CA ALA A 107 9.31 12.05 -2.99
C ALA A 107 10.62 11.36 -2.59
N ILE A 108 10.65 10.84 -1.38
CA ILE A 108 11.70 9.97 -0.85
C ILE A 108 11.10 8.63 -0.49
N VAL A 109 11.78 7.55 -0.90
CA VAL A 109 11.45 6.18 -0.52
C VAL A 109 12.64 5.58 0.23
N ALA A 110 12.39 5.06 1.44
CA ALA A 110 13.36 4.23 2.15
C ALA A 110 13.42 2.87 1.47
N LEU A 111 14.53 2.58 0.77
CA LEU A 111 14.69 1.38 -0.04
C LEU A 111 15.47 0.32 0.73
N SER A 112 14.79 -0.74 1.15
CA SER A 112 15.36 -1.80 1.98
C SER A 112 15.93 -2.99 1.18
N GLY A 113 15.61 -3.09 -0.11
CA GLY A 113 15.86 -4.29 -0.92
C GLY A 113 14.79 -5.38 -0.73
N GLY A 114 13.69 -5.07 -0.06
CA GLY A 114 12.49 -5.91 0.04
C GLY A 114 11.42 -5.49 -0.96
N MET A 115 10.45 -6.40 -1.20
CA MET A 115 9.41 -6.26 -2.22
C MET A 115 8.54 -5.01 -2.03
N ASP A 116 8.15 -4.68 -0.81
CA ASP A 116 7.26 -3.55 -0.53
C ASP A 116 7.89 -2.22 -0.94
N SER A 117 9.12 -1.98 -0.50
CA SER A 117 9.86 -0.76 -0.86
C SER A 117 10.18 -0.71 -2.35
N ALA A 118 10.42 -1.86 -2.99
CA ALA A 118 10.64 -1.98 -4.43
C ALA A 118 9.39 -1.56 -5.22
N LEU A 119 8.22 -2.08 -4.86
CA LEU A 119 6.97 -1.72 -5.52
C LEU A 119 6.63 -0.23 -5.32
N VAL A 120 6.79 0.30 -4.10
CA VAL A 120 6.53 1.73 -3.82
C VAL A 120 7.48 2.62 -4.63
N LEU A 121 8.74 2.23 -4.80
CA LEU A 121 9.69 2.97 -5.64
C LEU A 121 9.24 2.99 -7.10
N CYS A 122 8.79 1.85 -7.64
CA CYS A 122 8.28 1.76 -9.01
C CYS A 122 7.05 2.67 -9.22
N VAL A 123 6.08 2.64 -8.28
CA VAL A 123 4.88 3.50 -8.32
C VAL A 123 5.28 4.98 -8.23
N ALA A 124 6.22 5.33 -7.36
CA ALA A 124 6.70 6.71 -7.20
C ALA A 124 7.33 7.25 -8.49
N VAL A 125 8.15 6.44 -9.15
CA VAL A 125 8.79 6.80 -10.42
C VAL A 125 7.77 6.97 -11.54
N GLU A 126 6.80 6.08 -11.62
CA GLU A 126 5.71 6.21 -12.60
C GLU A 126 4.87 7.48 -12.37
N ALA A 127 4.63 7.81 -11.10
CA ALA A 127 3.81 8.95 -10.73
C ALA A 127 4.50 10.31 -10.92
N LEU A 128 5.80 10.41 -10.61
CA LEU A 128 6.52 11.67 -10.47
C LEU A 128 7.69 11.84 -11.43
N GLY A 129 8.13 10.76 -12.09
CA GLY A 129 9.38 10.71 -12.85
C GLY A 129 10.60 10.46 -11.99
N ALA A 130 11.62 9.80 -12.53
CA ALA A 130 12.83 9.38 -11.82
C ALA A 130 13.60 10.56 -11.18
N ASP A 131 13.64 11.71 -11.84
CA ASP A 131 14.34 12.92 -11.36
C ASP A 131 13.74 13.49 -10.06
N ASN A 132 12.48 13.22 -9.80
CA ASN A 132 11.73 13.69 -8.63
C ASN A 132 11.67 12.69 -7.48
N VAL A 133 12.27 11.51 -7.66
CA VAL A 133 12.29 10.47 -6.64
C VAL A 133 13.74 10.22 -6.16
N THR A 134 13.91 10.08 -4.86
CA THR A 134 15.19 9.69 -4.27
C THR A 134 15.01 8.43 -3.43
N ALA A 135 15.80 7.40 -3.70
CA ALA A 135 15.86 6.19 -2.92
C ALA A 135 16.94 6.31 -1.84
N VAL A 136 16.58 6.08 -0.57
CA VAL A 136 17.49 6.17 0.58
C VAL A 136 17.70 4.78 1.16
N LEU A 137 18.94 4.29 1.09
CA LEU A 137 19.36 3.03 1.66
C LEU A 137 19.98 3.31 3.06
N MET A 138 19.50 2.63 4.08
CA MET A 138 19.94 2.80 5.46
C MET A 138 20.33 1.44 6.08
N PRO A 139 21.42 0.82 5.60
CA PRO A 139 21.83 -0.49 6.08
C PRO A 139 22.24 -0.45 7.55
N SER A 140 21.87 -1.50 8.28
CA SER A 140 22.34 -1.81 9.63
C SER A 140 23.43 -2.90 9.56
N PRO A 141 24.10 -3.23 10.68
CA PRO A 141 24.99 -4.39 10.73
C PRO A 141 24.31 -5.74 10.44
N TYR A 142 22.98 -5.77 10.45
CA TYR A 142 22.18 -6.98 10.19
C TYR A 142 21.61 -7.02 8.78
N SER A 143 21.76 -5.94 8.01
CA SER A 143 21.32 -5.91 6.61
C SER A 143 22.22 -6.79 5.76
N SER A 144 21.62 -7.65 4.94
CA SER A 144 22.38 -8.51 4.05
C SER A 144 23.00 -7.72 2.90
N GLU A 145 24.18 -8.13 2.44
CA GLU A 145 24.82 -7.54 1.24
C GLU A 145 23.90 -7.67 0.02
N GLY A 146 23.17 -8.79 -0.09
CA GLY A 146 22.18 -9.01 -1.15
C GLY A 146 21.08 -7.94 -1.14
N SER A 147 20.56 -7.54 0.03
CA SER A 147 19.53 -6.50 0.12
C SER A 147 20.01 -5.16 -0.40
N VAL A 148 21.25 -4.79 -0.10
CA VAL A 148 21.84 -3.53 -0.60
C VAL A 148 22.06 -3.60 -2.11
N THR A 149 22.60 -4.71 -2.61
CA THR A 149 22.84 -4.94 -4.04
C THR A 149 21.54 -4.92 -4.84
N ASP A 150 20.52 -5.61 -4.36
CA ASP A 150 19.20 -5.68 -5.00
C ASP A 150 18.52 -4.29 -5.04
N ALA A 151 18.64 -3.52 -3.95
CA ALA A 151 18.12 -2.15 -3.88
C ALA A 151 18.82 -1.23 -4.88
N LEU A 152 20.14 -1.29 -4.98
CA LEU A 152 20.92 -0.49 -5.92
C LEU A 152 20.59 -0.88 -7.37
N GLY A 153 20.50 -2.18 -7.67
CA GLY A 153 20.13 -2.68 -9.00
C GLY A 153 18.73 -2.21 -9.43
N LEU A 154 17.75 -2.22 -8.52
CA LEU A 154 16.43 -1.67 -8.81
C LEU A 154 16.47 -0.17 -9.07
N ALA A 155 17.21 0.59 -8.26
CA ALA A 155 17.32 2.04 -8.44
C ALA A 155 18.01 2.40 -9.77
N GLU A 156 19.02 1.62 -10.17
CA GLU A 156 19.68 1.74 -11.49
C GLU A 156 18.72 1.45 -12.64
N ASN A 157 17.95 0.34 -12.56
CA ASN A 157 16.94 -0.01 -13.56
C ASN A 157 15.87 1.07 -13.74
N LEU A 158 15.56 1.83 -12.69
CA LEU A 158 14.59 2.93 -12.71
C LEU A 158 15.23 4.31 -13.00
N GLY A 159 16.55 4.42 -13.06
CA GLY A 159 17.26 5.67 -13.24
C GLY A 159 17.12 6.63 -12.03
N VAL A 160 16.90 6.11 -10.83
CA VAL A 160 16.63 6.89 -9.62
C VAL A 160 17.92 7.20 -8.86
N ARG A 161 18.03 8.44 -8.39
CA ARG A 161 19.13 8.86 -7.50
C ARG A 161 19.08 8.08 -6.19
N THR A 162 20.24 7.58 -5.75
CA THR A 162 20.39 6.87 -4.47
C THR A 162 21.25 7.63 -3.48
N VAL A 163 20.94 7.46 -2.20
CA VAL A 163 21.79 7.91 -1.07
C VAL A 163 21.91 6.76 -0.08
N THR A 164 23.12 6.33 0.24
CA THR A 164 23.37 5.27 1.23
C THR A 164 23.90 5.87 2.52
N LEU A 165 23.19 5.62 3.61
CA LEU A 165 23.47 6.15 4.96
C LEU A 165 23.47 5.02 5.98
N PRO A 166 24.61 4.37 6.29
CA PRO A 166 24.68 3.32 7.31
C PRO A 166 24.24 3.84 8.67
N ILE A 167 23.39 3.07 9.39
CA ILE A 167 22.86 3.50 10.69
C ILE A 167 23.70 3.07 11.88
N ALA A 168 24.74 2.24 11.71
CA ALA A 168 25.54 1.69 12.81
C ALA A 168 26.10 2.77 13.77
N PRO A 169 26.73 3.87 13.30
CA PRO A 169 27.27 4.89 14.22
C PRO A 169 26.17 5.58 15.05
N VAL A 170 24.99 5.76 14.45
CA VAL A 170 23.84 6.36 15.14
C VAL A 170 23.28 5.39 16.18
N MET A 171 23.22 4.09 15.86
CA MET A 171 22.81 3.05 16.80
C MET A 171 23.71 3.02 18.04
N GLU A 172 25.02 3.06 17.85
CA GLU A 172 26.00 3.10 18.95
C GLU A 172 25.77 4.31 19.87
N SER A 173 25.60 5.49 19.27
CA SER A 173 25.35 6.74 20.01
C SER A 173 24.05 6.69 20.81
N PHE A 174 22.96 6.18 20.22
CA PHE A 174 21.68 6.02 20.91
C PHE A 174 21.78 4.95 22.02
N SER A 175 22.46 3.84 21.77
CA SER A 175 22.64 2.76 22.77
C SER A 175 23.38 3.29 23.99
N ALA A 176 24.47 4.05 23.79
CA ALA A 176 25.20 4.67 24.88
C ALA A 176 24.36 5.70 25.66
N ALA A 177 23.59 6.54 24.97
CA ALA A 177 22.73 7.54 25.58
C ALA A 177 21.56 6.93 26.38
N LEU A 178 21.03 5.79 25.93
CA LEU A 178 19.89 5.12 26.56
C LEU A 178 20.29 4.19 27.71
N ALA A 179 21.55 3.72 27.76
CA ALA A 179 22.02 2.72 28.73
C ALA A 179 21.62 3.05 30.18
N PRO A 180 21.85 4.28 30.72
CA PRO A 180 21.47 4.57 32.11
C PRO A 180 19.99 4.45 32.42
N GLY A 181 19.13 4.70 31.40
CA GLY A 181 17.68 4.55 31.53
C GLY A 181 17.23 3.09 31.40
N LEU A 182 17.82 2.34 30.48
CA LEU A 182 17.48 0.93 30.24
C LEU A 182 17.85 0.07 31.47
N ASP A 183 18.93 0.38 32.16
CA ASP A 183 19.35 -0.34 33.35
C ASP A 183 18.29 -0.29 34.48
N LEU A 184 17.42 0.74 34.48
CA LEU A 184 16.32 0.84 35.46
C LEU A 184 15.20 -0.18 35.22
N PHE A 185 15.02 -0.64 33.98
CA PHE A 185 13.89 -1.49 33.60
C PHE A 185 14.27 -2.96 33.44
N GLY A 186 15.57 -3.26 33.30
CA GLY A 186 16.06 -4.61 33.02
C GLY A 186 15.61 -5.12 31.65
N THR A 187 15.83 -6.40 31.41
CA THR A 187 15.45 -7.09 30.16
C THR A 187 14.34 -8.11 30.42
N PHE A 188 13.54 -8.41 29.40
CA PHE A 188 12.47 -9.40 29.46
C PHE A 188 12.44 -10.25 28.17
N PRO A 189 11.88 -11.48 28.21
CA PRO A 189 11.74 -12.31 27.03
C PRO A 189 10.92 -11.61 25.94
N GLY A 190 11.46 -11.55 24.72
CA GLY A 190 10.81 -10.88 23.58
C GLY A 190 11.01 -9.36 23.56
N ASP A 191 12.00 -8.84 24.26
CA ASP A 191 12.39 -7.42 24.21
C ASP A 191 12.83 -7.03 22.78
N THR A 192 12.10 -6.09 22.20
CA THR A 192 12.35 -5.58 20.84
C THR A 192 12.95 -4.15 20.85
N THR A 193 13.47 -3.71 21.99
CA THR A 193 13.97 -2.34 22.17
C THR A 193 14.96 -1.94 21.07
N PHE A 194 15.99 -2.75 20.84
CA PHE A 194 17.03 -2.43 19.86
C PHE A 194 16.60 -2.69 18.42
N GLU A 195 15.67 -3.62 18.16
CA GLU A 195 15.04 -3.79 16.84
C GLU A 195 14.23 -2.53 16.47
N ASN A 196 13.37 -2.09 17.39
CA ASN A 196 12.56 -0.90 17.23
C ASN A 196 13.40 0.41 17.17
N LEU A 197 14.54 0.44 17.85
CA LEU A 197 15.47 1.58 17.79
C LEU A 197 16.01 1.77 16.37
N GLN A 198 16.39 0.68 15.69
CA GLN A 198 16.86 0.73 14.30
C GLN A 198 15.80 1.35 13.37
N ALA A 199 14.56 0.90 13.47
CA ALA A 199 13.47 1.43 12.68
C ALA A 199 13.26 2.94 12.93
N ARG A 200 13.30 3.36 14.19
CA ARG A 200 13.14 4.78 14.56
C ARG A 200 14.32 5.66 14.10
N ILE A 201 15.54 5.15 14.16
CA ILE A 201 16.71 5.86 13.59
C ILE A 201 16.50 6.10 12.10
N ARG A 202 16.06 5.08 11.35
CA ARG A 202 15.73 5.24 9.92
C ARG A 202 14.63 6.27 9.71
N GLY A 203 13.60 6.25 10.54
CA GLY A 203 12.51 7.23 10.51
C GLY A 203 12.99 8.67 10.68
N VAL A 204 13.84 8.93 11.66
CA VAL A 204 14.44 10.26 11.89
C VAL A 204 15.30 10.69 10.69
N MET A 205 16.15 9.79 10.18
CA MET A 205 17.06 10.11 9.08
C MET A 205 16.29 10.44 7.78
N VAL A 206 15.33 9.61 7.39
CA VAL A 206 14.57 9.84 6.15
C VAL A 206 13.69 11.08 6.24
N SER A 207 13.11 11.37 7.41
CA SER A 207 12.31 12.58 7.64
C SER A 207 13.17 13.86 7.57
N SER A 208 14.39 13.81 8.10
CA SER A 208 15.35 14.92 8.04
C SER A 208 15.76 15.24 6.60
N LEU A 209 16.01 14.19 5.79
CA LEU A 209 16.30 14.36 4.36
C LEU A 209 15.10 14.94 3.61
N ALA A 210 13.89 14.48 3.91
CA ALA A 210 12.66 14.95 3.29
C ALA A 210 12.45 16.46 3.53
N ASN A 211 12.67 16.93 4.76
CA ASN A 211 12.63 18.35 5.09
C ASN A 211 13.64 19.15 4.25
N ARG A 212 14.87 18.68 4.14
CA ARG A 212 15.91 19.36 3.36
C ARG A 212 15.63 19.36 1.87
N ALA A 213 15.08 18.25 1.35
CA ALA A 213 14.78 18.09 -0.06
C ALA A 213 13.46 18.75 -0.48
N ARG A 214 12.62 19.21 0.47
CA ARG A 214 11.23 19.63 0.24
C ARG A 214 10.46 18.51 -0.48
N ALA A 215 10.53 17.30 0.08
CA ALA A 215 9.95 16.09 -0.49
C ALA A 215 9.01 15.42 0.52
N LEU A 216 8.09 14.60 0.05
CA LEU A 216 7.30 13.71 0.90
C LEU A 216 8.01 12.37 1.07
N VAL A 217 7.96 11.81 2.28
CA VAL A 217 8.31 10.41 2.50
C VAL A 217 7.11 9.55 2.13
N LEU A 218 7.30 8.61 1.20
CA LEU A 218 6.31 7.59 0.89
C LEU A 218 6.54 6.38 1.77
N ASN A 219 5.51 6.00 2.51
CA ASN A 219 5.55 4.85 3.39
C ASN A 219 5.37 3.54 2.60
N THR A 220 6.06 2.50 3.01
CA THR A 220 6.14 1.21 2.33
C THR A 220 5.42 0.06 3.06
N GLY A 221 4.72 0.34 4.17
CA GLY A 221 3.92 -0.64 4.90
C GLY A 221 2.75 -1.15 4.06
N ASN A 222 2.49 -2.45 4.11
CA ASN A 222 1.37 -3.09 3.43
C ASN A 222 0.22 -3.42 4.41
N LYS A 223 -0.95 -3.78 3.86
CA LYS A 223 -2.16 -4.04 4.66
C LYS A 223 -2.01 -5.20 5.64
N SER A 224 -1.29 -6.26 5.27
CA SER A 224 -1.09 -7.42 6.12
C SER A 224 -0.27 -7.08 7.36
N GLU A 225 0.81 -6.32 7.20
CA GLU A 225 1.64 -5.81 8.30
C GLU A 225 0.86 -4.84 9.20
N CYS A 226 0.16 -3.87 8.61
CA CYS A 226 -0.73 -2.94 9.33
C CYS A 226 -1.82 -3.68 10.12
N ALA A 227 -2.39 -4.75 9.54
CA ALA A 227 -3.45 -5.52 10.17
C ALA A 227 -2.99 -6.16 11.48
N VAL A 228 -1.85 -6.84 11.46
CA VAL A 228 -1.34 -7.57 12.64
C VAL A 228 -0.43 -6.72 13.53
N GLY A 229 -0.16 -5.46 13.13
CA GLY A 229 0.72 -4.55 13.85
C GLY A 229 2.20 -4.93 13.77
N TYR A 230 2.61 -5.59 12.70
CA TYR A 230 4.00 -5.92 12.42
C TYR A 230 4.71 -4.69 11.87
N SER A 231 4.79 -3.67 12.69
CA SER A 231 5.34 -2.35 12.39
C SER A 231 5.83 -1.68 13.67
N THR A 232 6.75 -0.71 13.51
CA THR A 232 7.31 0.10 14.61
C THR A 232 6.81 1.52 14.49
N LEU A 233 6.02 1.99 15.46
CA LEU A 233 5.60 3.39 15.52
C LEU A 233 6.80 4.35 15.54
N TYR A 234 6.69 5.41 14.71
CA TYR A 234 7.74 6.42 14.51
C TYR A 234 9.02 5.87 13.87
N GLY A 235 8.99 4.63 13.40
CA GLY A 235 10.05 3.95 12.67
C GLY A 235 9.66 3.71 11.22
N ASP A 236 9.30 2.49 10.88
CA ASP A 236 8.82 2.10 9.55
C ASP A 236 7.41 2.63 9.24
N THR A 237 6.67 3.11 10.25
CA THR A 237 5.39 3.81 10.06
C THR A 237 5.53 5.28 9.68
N VAL A 238 6.73 5.84 9.54
CA VAL A 238 6.89 7.25 9.12
C VAL A 238 6.52 7.44 7.65
N GLY A 239 6.05 8.63 7.34
CA GLY A 239 5.72 9.03 5.97
C GLY A 239 4.46 9.89 5.91
N ALA A 240 4.17 10.42 4.74
CA ALA A 240 2.98 11.22 4.50
C ALA A 240 1.85 10.41 3.87
N LEU A 241 2.20 9.40 3.07
CA LEU A 241 1.26 8.57 2.31
C LEU A 241 1.68 7.11 2.35
N GLY A 242 0.80 6.23 2.80
CA GLY A 242 0.91 4.77 2.72
C GLY A 242 0.46 4.30 1.35
N VAL A 243 1.41 4.17 0.43
CA VAL A 243 1.11 3.89 -0.99
C VAL A 243 0.42 2.54 -1.16
N ILE A 244 0.94 1.50 -0.49
CA ILE A 244 0.44 0.13 -0.58
C ILE A 244 -0.25 -0.35 0.70
N ALA A 245 -0.56 0.56 1.62
CA ALA A 245 -1.12 0.24 2.94
C ALA A 245 -2.53 -0.41 2.89
N ASP A 246 -3.18 -0.41 1.72
CA ASP A 246 -4.45 -1.12 1.49
C ASP A 246 -4.32 -2.33 0.52
N LEU A 247 -3.08 -2.76 0.23
CA LEU A 247 -2.78 -4.01 -0.46
C LEU A 247 -2.24 -5.06 0.51
N THR A 248 -2.75 -6.28 0.45
CA THR A 248 -2.17 -7.42 1.19
C THR A 248 -0.80 -7.78 0.64
N LYS A 249 0.00 -8.52 1.41
CA LYS A 249 1.35 -8.94 0.97
C LYS A 249 1.30 -9.75 -0.32
N THR A 250 0.34 -10.64 -0.44
CA THR A 250 0.14 -11.45 -1.65
C THR A 250 -0.25 -10.60 -2.86
N GLU A 251 -1.02 -9.54 -2.67
CA GLU A 251 -1.36 -8.57 -3.72
C GLU A 251 -0.16 -7.73 -4.13
N VAL A 252 0.71 -7.37 -3.20
CA VAL A 252 1.98 -6.66 -3.49
C VAL A 252 2.84 -7.48 -4.44
N TYR A 253 3.06 -8.77 -4.17
CA TYR A 253 3.80 -9.67 -5.07
C TYR A 253 3.12 -9.83 -6.43
N THR A 254 1.79 -9.98 -6.43
CA THR A 254 1.00 -10.08 -7.67
C THR A 254 1.16 -8.83 -8.55
N LEU A 255 1.08 -7.64 -7.94
CA LEU A 255 1.21 -6.38 -8.65
C LEU A 255 2.64 -6.15 -9.17
N ALA A 256 3.65 -6.51 -8.38
CA ALA A 256 5.06 -6.45 -8.79
C ALA A 256 5.36 -7.37 -9.98
N GLY A 257 4.84 -8.61 -9.95
CA GLY A 257 4.97 -9.54 -11.07
C GLY A 257 4.26 -9.04 -12.33
N TRP A 258 3.04 -8.50 -12.18
CA TRP A 258 2.33 -7.85 -13.29
C TRP A 258 3.12 -6.68 -13.86
N TYR A 259 3.73 -5.84 -13.03
CA TYR A 259 4.52 -4.69 -13.47
C TYR A 259 5.70 -5.11 -14.35
N ASN A 260 6.51 -6.07 -13.93
CA ASN A 260 7.62 -6.58 -14.75
C ASN A 260 7.11 -7.16 -16.07
N HIS A 261 6.01 -7.93 -16.04
CA HIS A 261 5.41 -8.49 -17.26
C HIS A 261 4.90 -7.39 -18.20
N HIS A 262 4.19 -6.40 -17.67
CA HIS A 262 3.66 -5.26 -18.44
C HIS A 262 4.79 -4.43 -19.08
N ARG A 263 5.89 -4.22 -18.36
CA ARG A 263 7.09 -3.54 -18.86
C ARG A 263 7.92 -4.39 -19.82
N GLN A 264 7.63 -5.67 -19.93
CA GLN A 264 8.43 -6.63 -20.70
C GLN A 264 9.92 -6.61 -20.30
N ALA A 265 10.21 -6.31 -19.04
CA ALA A 265 11.56 -6.15 -18.50
C ALA A 265 11.58 -6.52 -17.02
N ALA A 266 12.68 -7.08 -16.55
CA ALA A 266 12.91 -7.38 -15.13
C ALA A 266 13.32 -6.08 -14.38
N ILE A 267 12.44 -5.10 -14.33
CA ILE A 267 12.70 -3.83 -13.62
C ILE A 267 12.95 -4.12 -12.14
N ILE A 268 12.04 -4.86 -11.50
CA ILE A 268 12.27 -5.39 -10.14
C ILE A 268 13.09 -6.66 -10.31
N PRO A 269 14.33 -6.71 -9.78
CA PRO A 269 15.19 -7.87 -9.88
C PRO A 269 14.56 -9.16 -9.34
N GLN A 270 14.81 -10.30 -9.99
CA GLN A 270 14.27 -11.59 -9.57
C GLN A 270 14.68 -11.96 -8.14
N ALA A 271 15.89 -11.56 -7.71
CA ALA A 271 16.36 -11.79 -6.35
C ALA A 271 15.43 -11.19 -5.28
N ILE A 272 14.73 -10.07 -5.57
CA ILE A 272 13.73 -9.47 -4.65
C ILE A 272 12.47 -10.36 -4.55
N PHE A 273 12.08 -11.04 -5.63
CA PHE A 273 10.97 -12.00 -5.60
C PHE A 273 11.30 -13.27 -4.82
N ASP A 274 12.53 -13.76 -4.97
CA ASP A 274 12.97 -15.03 -4.39
C ASP A 274 13.34 -14.91 -2.91
N LYS A 275 13.59 -13.67 -2.45
CA LYS A 275 13.95 -13.39 -1.06
C LYS A 275 12.75 -13.57 -0.13
N ALA A 276 12.94 -14.37 0.92
CA ALA A 276 11.93 -14.47 1.98
C ALA A 276 11.69 -13.12 2.66
N PRO A 277 10.43 -12.72 2.92
CA PRO A 277 10.13 -11.50 3.65
C PRO A 277 10.84 -11.43 5.01
N SER A 278 11.48 -10.30 5.29
CA SER A 278 12.23 -10.07 6.52
C SER A 278 12.40 -8.58 6.80
N ALA A 279 12.30 -8.18 8.06
CA ALA A 279 12.62 -6.84 8.52
C ALA A 279 14.13 -6.59 8.69
N GLU A 280 14.98 -7.63 8.66
CA GLU A 280 16.45 -7.57 8.81
C GLU A 280 16.92 -6.72 10.02
N LEU A 281 16.25 -6.85 11.18
CA LEU A 281 16.57 -6.12 12.41
C LEU A 281 17.43 -6.94 13.38
N ARG A 282 17.58 -8.24 13.12
CA ARG A 282 18.45 -9.18 13.85
C ARG A 282 18.99 -10.26 12.90
N PRO A 283 20.08 -10.98 13.31
CA PRO A 283 20.68 -12.00 12.45
C PRO A 283 19.68 -13.08 12.03
N GLY A 284 19.59 -13.34 10.71
CA GLY A 284 18.78 -14.43 10.14
C GLY A 284 17.28 -14.30 10.32
N GLN A 285 16.76 -13.13 10.70
CA GLN A 285 15.34 -12.88 10.91
C GLN A 285 14.52 -13.15 9.64
N LYS A 286 13.35 -13.76 9.84
CA LYS A 286 12.30 -13.92 8.81
C LYS A 286 10.95 -13.52 9.41
N ASP A 287 10.05 -12.98 8.60
CA ASP A 287 8.69 -12.65 9.04
C ASP A 287 7.96 -13.90 9.54
N ALA A 288 8.25 -15.06 8.92
CA ALA A 288 7.73 -16.38 9.32
C ALA A 288 8.12 -16.80 10.76
N ASP A 289 9.10 -16.16 11.38
CA ASP A 289 9.42 -16.39 12.79
C ASP A 289 8.32 -15.86 13.75
N SER A 290 7.49 -14.93 13.28
CA SER A 290 6.51 -14.19 14.09
C SER A 290 5.09 -14.19 13.51
N LEU A 291 4.95 -14.48 12.23
CA LEU A 291 3.70 -14.47 11.47
C LEU A 291 3.49 -15.79 10.74
N PRO A 292 2.25 -16.20 10.50
CA PRO A 292 1.94 -17.24 9.53
C PRO A 292 2.43 -16.84 8.14
N PRO A 293 2.68 -17.80 7.24
CA PRO A 293 2.93 -17.50 5.83
C PRO A 293 1.83 -16.60 5.25
N TYR A 294 2.20 -15.62 4.42
CA TYR A 294 1.25 -14.60 3.96
C TYR A 294 0.13 -15.16 3.07
N ASP A 295 0.37 -16.24 2.35
CA ASP A 295 -0.65 -16.98 1.59
C ASP A 295 -1.74 -17.61 2.49
N VAL A 296 -1.43 -17.84 3.76
CA VAL A 296 -2.36 -18.29 4.80
C VAL A 296 -2.94 -17.10 5.57
N LEU A 297 -2.11 -16.11 5.93
CA LEU A 297 -2.51 -14.95 6.71
C LEU A 297 -3.52 -14.07 5.99
N ASP A 298 -3.27 -13.74 4.71
CA ASP A 298 -4.07 -12.79 3.96
C ASP A 298 -5.53 -13.22 3.77
N PRO A 299 -5.84 -14.46 3.37
CA PRO A 299 -7.23 -14.93 3.32
C PRO A 299 -7.95 -14.89 4.67
N VAL A 300 -7.25 -15.19 5.78
CA VAL A 300 -7.82 -15.10 7.13
C VAL A 300 -8.12 -13.65 7.47
N LEU A 301 -7.21 -12.72 7.22
CA LEU A 301 -7.42 -11.29 7.41
C LEU A 301 -8.61 -10.77 6.61
N GLU A 302 -8.68 -11.10 5.32
CA GLU A 302 -9.81 -10.70 4.48
C GLU A 302 -11.13 -11.22 5.04
N SER A 303 -11.20 -12.48 5.45
CA SER A 303 -12.41 -13.06 6.05
C SER A 303 -12.85 -12.34 7.34
N LEU A 304 -11.89 -11.89 8.15
CA LEU A 304 -12.16 -11.17 9.40
C LEU A 304 -12.60 -9.72 9.16
N ILE A 305 -12.01 -9.05 8.18
CA ILE A 305 -12.30 -7.65 7.82
C ILE A 305 -13.65 -7.56 7.10
N PHE A 306 -13.96 -8.52 6.24
CA PHE A 306 -15.24 -8.58 5.49
C PHE A 306 -16.33 -9.39 6.20
N ALA A 307 -16.15 -9.78 7.47
CA ALA A 307 -17.12 -10.54 8.24
C ALA A 307 -18.51 -9.83 8.22
N GLY A 308 -19.49 -10.46 7.58
CA GLY A 308 -20.84 -9.89 7.35
C GLY A 308 -21.18 -9.60 5.88
N GLN A 309 -20.21 -9.54 4.97
CA GLN A 309 -20.41 -9.67 3.53
C GLN A 309 -20.02 -11.10 3.14
N ALA A 310 -20.71 -11.72 2.20
CA ALA A 310 -20.52 -13.14 1.80
C ALA A 310 -19.09 -13.40 1.23
N ALA A 311 -18.08 -13.14 2.01
CA ALA A 311 -16.72 -13.57 1.74
C ALA A 311 -16.66 -15.08 2.00
N ALA A 312 -16.14 -15.83 1.04
CA ALA A 312 -15.85 -17.24 1.23
C ALA A 312 -15.01 -17.39 2.49
N GLN A 313 -15.58 -18.02 3.52
CA GLN A 313 -14.77 -18.39 4.68
C GLN A 313 -13.74 -19.38 4.16
N PRO A 314 -12.44 -19.20 4.47
CA PRO A 314 -11.46 -20.23 4.21
C PRO A 314 -11.93 -21.47 5.00
N GLN A 315 -12.44 -22.49 4.28
CA GLN A 315 -13.04 -23.67 4.90
C GLN A 315 -12.00 -24.51 5.66
N ASP A 316 -10.70 -24.21 5.48
CA ASP A 316 -9.57 -24.98 5.99
C ASP A 316 -8.69 -24.19 7.00
N ALA A 317 -9.07 -22.98 7.43
CA ALA A 317 -8.25 -22.26 8.40
C ALA A 317 -8.53 -22.80 9.81
N ASP A 318 -7.48 -23.26 10.48
CA ASP A 318 -7.50 -23.66 11.88
C ASP A 318 -8.12 -22.53 12.74
N GLU A 319 -9.08 -22.89 13.61
CA GLU A 319 -9.78 -21.92 14.46
C GLU A 319 -8.81 -21.24 15.45
N ASP A 320 -7.76 -21.91 15.87
CA ASP A 320 -6.73 -21.33 16.74
C ASP A 320 -5.93 -20.25 15.99
N LEU A 321 -5.60 -20.49 14.72
CA LEU A 321 -4.98 -19.49 13.86
C LEU A 321 -5.89 -18.26 13.66
N ARG A 322 -7.16 -18.47 13.37
CA ARG A 322 -8.15 -17.37 13.24
C ARG A 322 -8.25 -16.55 14.51
N ARG A 323 -8.26 -17.21 15.67
CA ARG A 323 -8.29 -16.54 16.98
C ARG A 323 -7.03 -15.72 17.23
N GLU A 324 -5.86 -16.26 16.89
CA GLU A 324 -4.60 -15.53 17.00
C GLU A 324 -4.54 -14.32 16.10
N VAL A 325 -4.86 -14.48 14.80
CA VAL A 325 -4.90 -13.38 13.83
C VAL A 325 -5.89 -12.30 14.25
N ARG A 326 -7.10 -12.70 14.69
CA ARG A 326 -8.10 -11.78 15.22
C ARG A 326 -7.56 -10.99 16.42
N ARG A 327 -6.89 -11.66 17.36
CA ARG A 327 -6.29 -11.00 18.53
C ARG A 327 -5.25 -9.95 18.11
N LYS A 328 -4.35 -10.29 17.18
CA LYS A 328 -3.35 -9.36 16.63
C LYS A 328 -4.04 -8.18 15.92
N LEU A 329 -5.03 -8.46 15.08
CA LEU A 329 -5.80 -7.46 14.34
C LEU A 329 -6.44 -6.41 15.26
N PHE A 330 -7.07 -6.83 16.35
CA PHE A 330 -7.68 -5.91 17.31
C PHE A 330 -6.62 -5.18 18.16
N ALA A 331 -5.57 -5.86 18.58
CA ALA A 331 -4.50 -5.26 19.38
C ALA A 331 -3.70 -4.20 18.61
N ALA A 332 -3.63 -4.30 17.29
CA ALA A 332 -2.88 -3.38 16.44
C ALA A 332 -3.60 -2.05 16.14
N GLU A 333 -4.86 -1.86 16.53
CA GLU A 333 -5.62 -0.65 16.19
C GLU A 333 -4.94 0.64 16.63
N PHE A 334 -4.27 0.65 17.79
CA PHE A 334 -3.57 1.85 18.27
C PHE A 334 -2.39 2.25 17.37
N LYS A 335 -1.77 1.28 16.67
CA LYS A 335 -0.72 1.54 15.67
C LYS A 335 -1.34 2.11 14.41
N ARG A 336 -2.39 1.46 13.87
CA ARG A 336 -3.09 1.93 12.66
C ARG A 336 -3.62 3.35 12.77
N ARG A 337 -3.97 3.82 13.99
CA ARG A 337 -4.39 5.21 14.23
C ARG A 337 -3.26 6.23 14.11
N GLN A 338 -2.03 5.78 14.01
CA GLN A 338 -0.83 6.61 13.93
C GLN A 338 -0.02 6.35 12.65
N GLU A 339 -0.54 5.50 11.77
CA GLU A 339 0.05 5.24 10.46
C GLU A 339 -0.27 6.37 9.46
N PRO A 340 0.54 6.54 8.42
CA PRO A 340 0.26 7.47 7.33
C PRO A 340 -1.09 7.22 6.68
N LEU A 341 -1.63 8.25 6.04
CA LEU A 341 -2.83 8.14 5.24
C LEU A 341 -2.65 7.09 4.14
N ALA A 342 -3.50 6.06 4.12
CA ALA A 342 -3.45 5.00 3.10
C ALA A 342 -4.22 5.39 1.83
N LEU A 343 -3.71 5.05 0.65
CA LEU A 343 -4.52 5.06 -0.57
C LEU A 343 -5.52 3.91 -0.53
N HIS A 344 -6.80 4.24 -0.65
CA HIS A 344 -7.89 3.27 -0.59
C HIS A 344 -8.06 2.54 -1.92
N ILE A 345 -7.75 1.26 -1.92
CA ILE A 345 -7.83 0.36 -3.08
C ILE A 345 -8.87 -0.73 -2.86
N SER A 346 -9.03 -1.20 -1.63
CA SER A 346 -10.02 -2.21 -1.27
C SER A 346 -11.38 -1.60 -0.91
N ARG A 347 -12.41 -2.43 -0.76
CA ARG A 347 -13.73 -2.00 -0.28
C ARG A 347 -13.74 -1.68 1.21
N MET A 348 -12.80 -2.26 1.95
CA MET A 348 -12.69 -2.13 3.42
C MET A 348 -11.26 -1.72 3.79
N PRO A 349 -10.85 -0.46 3.47
CA PRO A 349 -9.57 0.07 3.91
C PRO A 349 -9.58 0.28 5.42
N PHE A 350 -8.43 0.22 6.06
CA PHE A 350 -8.29 0.64 7.45
C PHE A 350 -8.55 2.14 7.60
N GLY A 351 -9.05 2.54 8.75
CA GLY A 351 -9.43 3.92 9.02
C GLY A 351 -10.90 4.19 8.70
N THR A 352 -11.24 4.55 7.47
CA THR A 352 -12.61 4.92 7.12
C THR A 352 -13.53 3.74 6.82
N GLY A 353 -12.98 2.60 6.40
CA GLY A 353 -13.75 1.40 6.06
C GLY A 353 -13.90 0.43 7.23
N TRP A 354 -12.79 0.17 7.92
CA TRP A 354 -12.73 -0.75 9.06
C TRP A 354 -11.98 -0.13 10.23
N GLN A 355 -12.66 -0.05 11.37
CA GLN A 355 -12.12 0.49 12.61
C GLN A 355 -12.70 -0.25 13.81
N VAL A 356 -11.91 -0.34 14.87
CA VAL A 356 -12.37 -0.80 16.19
C VAL A 356 -11.93 0.19 17.26
N PRO A 357 -12.58 0.20 18.46
CA PRO A 357 -12.10 1.03 19.56
C PRO A 357 -10.67 0.64 19.98
N VAL A 358 -9.80 1.64 20.12
CA VAL A 358 -8.41 1.43 20.57
C VAL A 358 -8.36 0.87 21.99
N ALA A 359 -9.14 1.44 22.89
CA ALA A 359 -9.20 1.04 24.30
C ALA A 359 -10.35 0.04 24.53
N GLY A 360 -10.40 -1.02 23.74
CA GLY A 360 -11.43 -2.06 23.85
C GLY A 360 -10.87 -3.32 24.52
N ARG A 361 -11.61 -3.88 25.49
CA ARG A 361 -11.33 -5.19 26.03
C ARG A 361 -12.24 -6.21 25.34
N TYR A 362 -11.80 -6.67 24.17
CA TYR A 362 -12.57 -7.66 23.42
C TYR A 362 -12.38 -9.03 24.08
N ARG A 363 -13.42 -9.52 24.75
CA ARG A 363 -13.47 -10.95 25.11
C ARG A 363 -13.71 -11.70 23.79
N MET A 364 -12.72 -12.46 23.38
CA MET A 364 -12.88 -13.41 22.29
C MET A 364 -13.71 -14.58 22.81
N PRO A 365 -14.83 -14.92 22.18
CA PRO A 365 -15.55 -16.15 22.51
C PRO A 365 -14.70 -17.38 22.22
#